data_06d188bd7cbe6919e02a8bb6226a9575
#
_entry.id   06d188bd7cbe6919e02a8bb6226a9575
#
_cell.length_a   1.000
_cell.length_b   1.000
_cell.length_c   1.000
_cell.angle_alpha   90.00
_cell.angle_beta   90.00
_cell.angle_gamma   90.00
#
_symmetry.space_group_name_H-M   'P 1'
#
loop_
_entity.id
_entity.type
_entity.pdbx_description
1 polymer ?
#
loop_
_entity_poly.entity_id
_entity_poly.type
_entity_poly.pdbx_seq_one_letter_code
_entity_poly.pdbx_strand_id
1 'polypeptide(L)'
;MTTPVPLSASASNLSPERSGALRYFYSIASVVMLGLVLIGFRHFFFHGQAYPGRPITPSIRTVIITHSIAMSCWLILSIIQPLLIATRRRRVHMALGRIGAVIASVIVVLGLVVATKSTAVVIPDETFGALTPEQFMALSYATALTFGLFVAIGVWYRRRPDIHKPMMFLATLGLLPAAMDRIDAVRELYSKTFLYSIWGPFFSTLVIGALVFILICVLSRRFDRWFAIGLSSLFLIYAVTMQFATTSVWVWFAKLLVHRV
;
A
#
# COMPACT_ATOMS: atom_id res chain seq x y z
N MET A 1 43.60 -10.39 -32.35
CA MET A 1 43.70 -10.33 -30.86
C MET A 1 42.80 -9.22 -30.38
N THR A 2 41.59 -9.56 -29.93
CA THR A 2 40.62 -8.63 -29.39
C THR A 2 40.69 -8.75 -27.85
N THR A 3 41.17 -7.70 -27.20
CA THR A 3 41.19 -7.60 -25.71
C THR A 3 39.76 -7.59 -25.17
N PRO A 4 39.42 -8.43 -24.17
CA PRO A 4 38.10 -8.39 -23.54
C PRO A 4 37.96 -7.12 -22.69
N VAL A 5 36.88 -6.37 -22.92
CA VAL A 5 36.50 -5.22 -22.09
C VAL A 5 36.01 -5.75 -20.74
N PRO A 6 36.56 -5.29 -19.61
CA PRO A 6 36.15 -5.75 -18.31
C PRO A 6 34.75 -5.20 -17.92
N LEU A 7 33.77 -6.08 -17.76
CA LEU A 7 32.38 -5.80 -17.34
C LEU A 7 32.20 -5.50 -15.83
N SER A 8 33.24 -5.07 -15.11
CA SER A 8 33.19 -4.93 -13.65
C SER A 8 33.33 -3.51 -13.08
N ALA A 9 33.16 -2.45 -13.86
CA ALA A 9 33.47 -1.08 -13.43
C ALA A 9 32.25 -0.18 -13.14
N SER A 10 31.14 -0.66 -12.58
CA SER A 10 29.97 0.22 -12.37
C SER A 10 29.38 0.30 -10.95
N ALA A 11 29.95 -0.40 -9.96
CA ALA A 11 29.42 -0.41 -8.58
C ALA A 11 30.14 0.50 -7.59
N SER A 12 31.31 1.06 -7.94
CA SER A 12 32.24 1.71 -7.00
C SER A 12 32.26 3.26 -7.04
N ASN A 13 31.41 3.92 -7.86
CA ASN A 13 31.54 5.36 -8.09
C ASN A 13 30.42 6.24 -7.48
N LEU A 14 29.68 5.75 -6.48
CA LEU A 14 28.77 6.61 -5.72
C LEU A 14 29.56 7.31 -4.61
N SER A 15 29.33 8.62 -4.43
CA SER A 15 29.87 9.35 -3.28
C SER A 15 29.42 8.68 -1.97
N PRO A 16 30.21 8.74 -0.89
CA PRO A 16 29.85 8.19 0.42
C PRO A 16 28.48 8.63 0.93
N GLU A 17 28.10 9.89 0.69
CA GLU A 17 26.79 10.47 1.06
C GLU A 17 25.64 9.82 0.31
N ARG A 18 25.78 9.56 -0.99
CA ARG A 18 24.75 8.87 -1.80
C ARG A 18 24.60 7.41 -1.42
N SER A 19 25.70 6.74 -1.08
CA SER A 19 25.68 5.37 -0.56
C SER A 19 24.95 5.32 0.79
N GLY A 20 25.13 6.32 1.65
CA GLY A 20 24.40 6.48 2.90
C GLY A 20 22.90 6.72 2.69
N ALA A 21 22.55 7.66 1.80
CA ALA A 21 21.15 7.98 1.48
C ALA A 21 20.38 6.75 0.96
N LEU A 22 20.95 5.98 0.02
CA LEU A 22 20.34 4.78 -0.51
C LEU A 22 20.19 3.67 0.54
N ARG A 23 21.08 3.62 1.52
CA ARG A 23 21.07 2.62 2.59
C ARG A 23 19.84 2.75 3.48
N TYR A 24 19.41 3.98 3.80
CA TYR A 24 18.27 4.26 4.67
C TYR A 24 17.00 4.65 3.93
N PHE A 25 17.05 4.74 2.60
CA PHE A 25 15.98 5.24 1.75
C PHE A 25 14.61 4.63 2.07
N TYR A 26 14.51 3.30 2.05
CA TYR A 26 13.25 2.62 2.29
C TYR A 26 12.72 2.79 3.72
N SER A 27 13.62 2.90 4.72
CA SER A 27 13.19 3.19 6.10
C SER A 27 12.62 4.59 6.21
N ILE A 28 13.28 5.60 5.62
CA ILE A 28 12.81 6.99 5.63
C ILE A 28 11.48 7.11 4.89
N ALA A 29 11.36 6.51 3.71
CA ALA A 29 10.12 6.51 2.95
C ALA A 29 8.97 5.82 3.73
N SER A 30 9.25 4.74 4.46
CA SER A 30 8.27 4.07 5.32
C SER A 30 7.86 4.93 6.53
N VAL A 31 8.77 5.72 7.10
CA VAL A 31 8.42 6.70 8.16
C VAL A 31 7.48 7.77 7.62
N VAL A 32 7.74 8.28 6.41
CA VAL A 32 6.84 9.24 5.76
C VAL A 32 5.46 8.61 5.54
N MET A 33 5.40 7.37 5.04
CA MET A 33 4.13 6.65 4.86
C MET A 33 3.39 6.47 6.19
N LEU A 34 4.08 6.13 7.28
CA LEU A 34 3.48 6.06 8.62
C LEU A 34 2.89 7.42 9.02
N GLY A 35 3.61 8.52 8.79
CA GLY A 35 3.11 9.87 9.06
C GLY A 35 1.83 10.17 8.29
N LEU A 36 1.76 9.83 7.00
CA LEU A 36 0.55 9.99 6.17
C LEU A 36 -0.61 9.15 6.70
N VAL A 37 -0.36 7.91 7.13
CA VAL A 37 -1.38 7.05 7.74
C VAL A 37 -1.89 7.64 9.06
N LEU A 38 -1.03 8.14 9.93
CA LEU A 38 -1.43 8.77 11.19
C LEU A 38 -2.28 10.03 10.94
N ILE A 39 -1.92 10.85 9.95
CA ILE A 39 -2.71 12.02 9.56
C ILE A 39 -4.08 11.60 9.01
N GLY A 40 -4.12 10.66 8.07
CA GLY A 40 -5.36 10.18 7.47
C GLY A 40 -6.31 9.52 8.48
N PHE A 41 -5.76 8.72 9.38
CA PHE A 41 -6.54 8.02 10.41
C PHE A 41 -6.54 8.73 11.77
N ARG A 42 -6.25 10.05 11.83
CA ARG A 42 -6.19 10.80 13.11
C ARG A 42 -7.47 10.67 13.94
N HIS A 43 -8.65 10.71 13.29
CA HIS A 43 -9.94 10.56 13.98
C HIS A 43 -10.13 9.17 14.58
N PHE A 44 -9.62 8.14 13.91
CA PHE A 44 -9.64 6.78 14.42
C PHE A 44 -8.70 6.60 15.63
N PHE A 45 -7.46 7.04 15.51
CA PHE A 45 -6.46 6.82 16.56
C PHE A 45 -6.69 7.67 17.80
N PHE A 46 -7.11 8.93 17.63
CA PHE A 46 -7.21 9.87 18.77
C PHE A 46 -8.64 10.04 19.28
N HIS A 47 -9.67 9.73 18.50
CA HIS A 47 -11.06 9.95 18.90
C HIS A 47 -11.92 8.68 18.83
N GLY A 48 -11.40 7.54 18.36
CA GLY A 48 -12.16 6.30 18.20
C GLY A 48 -13.30 6.39 17.19
N GLN A 49 -13.17 7.26 16.18
CA GLN A 49 -14.18 7.52 15.16
C GLN A 49 -13.78 6.96 13.81
N ALA A 50 -14.73 6.40 13.05
CA ALA A 50 -14.49 5.97 11.67
C ALA A 50 -14.16 7.16 10.75
N TYR A 51 -14.92 8.26 10.93
CA TYR A 51 -14.78 9.58 10.29
C TYR A 51 -15.13 10.67 11.32
N PRO A 52 -14.85 11.96 11.02
CA PRO A 52 -15.26 13.06 11.89
C PRO A 52 -16.75 12.98 12.25
N GLY A 53 -17.05 12.94 13.55
CA GLY A 53 -18.43 12.86 14.05
C GLY A 53 -19.12 11.49 13.91
N ARG A 54 -18.48 10.49 13.30
CA ARG A 54 -19.05 9.17 13.10
C ARG A 54 -18.33 8.12 13.95
N PRO A 55 -18.97 7.59 15.00
CA PRO A 55 -18.41 6.53 15.84
C PRO A 55 -18.30 5.22 15.03
N ILE A 56 -17.43 4.33 15.50
CA ILE A 56 -17.33 2.97 14.92
C ILE A 56 -18.55 2.17 15.35
N THR A 57 -19.26 1.60 14.39
CA THR A 57 -20.44 0.76 14.62
C THR A 57 -20.08 -0.42 15.53
N PRO A 58 -20.80 -0.66 16.64
CA PRO A 58 -20.45 -1.68 17.65
C PRO A 58 -20.28 -3.08 17.05
N SER A 59 -21.12 -3.50 16.12
CA SER A 59 -21.11 -4.85 15.53
C SER A 59 -19.82 -5.18 14.76
N ILE A 60 -19.11 -4.17 14.21
CA ILE A 60 -17.86 -4.36 13.44
C ILE A 60 -16.63 -3.87 14.19
N ARG A 61 -16.79 -3.31 15.39
CA ARG A 61 -15.72 -2.64 16.16
C ARG A 61 -14.52 -3.56 16.40
N THR A 62 -14.77 -4.79 16.85
CA THR A 62 -13.70 -5.76 17.14
C THR A 62 -12.87 -6.08 15.90
N VAL A 63 -13.52 -6.31 14.75
CA VAL A 63 -12.83 -6.63 13.50
C VAL A 63 -11.99 -5.45 13.01
N ILE A 64 -12.54 -4.24 13.08
CA ILE A 64 -11.81 -3.01 12.71
C ILE A 64 -10.59 -2.82 13.61
N ILE A 65 -10.71 -2.97 14.93
CA ILE A 65 -9.60 -2.80 15.87
C ILE A 65 -8.52 -3.87 15.60
N THR A 66 -8.90 -5.14 15.43
CA THR A 66 -7.94 -6.22 15.16
C THR A 66 -7.20 -5.98 13.84
N HIS A 67 -7.93 -5.56 12.80
CA HIS A 67 -7.31 -5.17 11.52
C HIS A 67 -6.34 -4.00 11.68
N SER A 68 -6.73 -2.96 12.42
CA SER A 68 -5.89 -1.78 12.65
C SER A 68 -4.62 -2.11 13.44
N ILE A 69 -4.68 -3.03 14.41
CA ILE A 69 -3.50 -3.52 15.12
C ILE A 69 -2.55 -4.25 14.16
N ALA A 70 -3.07 -5.16 13.32
CA ALA A 70 -2.26 -5.87 12.33
C ALA A 70 -1.60 -4.91 11.33
N MET A 71 -2.35 -3.90 10.86
CA MET A 71 -1.85 -2.84 9.97
C MET A 71 -0.76 -2.00 10.64
N SER A 72 -0.94 -1.62 11.92
CA SER A 72 0.06 -0.87 12.68
C SER A 72 1.35 -1.68 12.86
N CYS A 73 1.24 -2.97 13.19
CA CYS A 73 2.39 -3.88 13.25
C CYS A 73 3.13 -3.96 11.91
N TRP A 74 2.39 -4.04 10.79
CA TRP A 74 2.99 -4.05 9.45
C TRP A 74 3.74 -2.76 9.14
N LEU A 75 3.14 -1.60 9.41
CA LEU A 75 3.79 -0.30 9.17
C LEU A 75 5.06 -0.14 9.99
N ILE A 76 5.06 -0.57 11.26
CA ILE A 76 6.27 -0.60 12.09
C ILE A 76 7.31 -1.55 11.48
N LEU A 77 6.92 -2.74 11.04
CA LEU A 77 7.82 -3.67 10.38
C LEU A 77 8.39 -3.11 9.08
N SER A 78 7.61 -2.35 8.30
CA SER A 78 8.08 -1.73 7.06
C SER A 78 9.22 -0.72 7.29
N ILE A 79 9.30 -0.13 8.47
CA ILE A 79 10.40 0.75 8.90
C ILE A 79 11.59 -0.07 9.42
N ILE A 80 11.31 -1.04 10.31
CA ILE A 80 12.35 -1.81 10.99
C ILE A 80 13.10 -2.74 10.02
N GLN A 81 12.40 -3.38 9.09
CA GLN A 81 12.96 -4.36 8.18
C GLN A 81 14.11 -3.83 7.32
N PRO A 82 13.96 -2.70 6.59
CA PRO A 82 15.09 -2.15 5.83
C PRO A 82 16.18 -1.57 6.77
N LEU A 83 15.81 -1.06 7.95
CA LEU A 83 16.77 -0.58 8.96
C LEU A 83 17.66 -1.71 9.46
N LEU A 84 17.12 -2.91 9.68
CA LEU A 84 17.91 -4.09 10.07
C LEU A 84 18.96 -4.48 9.01
N ILE A 85 18.60 -4.37 7.74
CA ILE A 85 19.56 -4.58 6.63
C ILE A 85 20.61 -3.47 6.60
N ALA A 86 20.17 -2.21 6.76
CA ALA A 86 21.07 -1.07 6.82
C ALA A 86 22.08 -1.19 7.98
N THR A 87 21.67 -1.74 9.11
CA THR A 87 22.52 -1.98 10.30
C THR A 87 23.20 -3.35 10.33
N ARG A 88 23.17 -4.09 9.20
CA ARG A 88 23.80 -5.43 9.04
C ARG A 88 23.23 -6.54 9.95
N ARG A 89 22.04 -6.38 10.49
CA ARG A 89 21.36 -7.36 11.37
C ARG A 89 20.49 -8.35 10.58
N ARG A 90 21.09 -9.01 9.58
CA ARG A 90 20.37 -9.91 8.66
C ARG A 90 19.63 -11.06 9.33
N ARG A 91 20.17 -11.65 10.41
CA ARG A 91 19.50 -12.74 11.14
C ARG A 91 18.16 -12.30 11.73
N VAL A 92 18.13 -11.11 12.35
CA VAL A 92 16.91 -10.52 12.93
C VAL A 92 15.91 -10.16 11.83
N HIS A 93 16.40 -9.57 10.73
CA HIS A 93 15.56 -9.31 9.54
C HIS A 93 14.84 -10.56 9.05
N MET A 94 15.54 -11.70 8.92
CA MET A 94 14.95 -12.96 8.47
C MET A 94 13.93 -13.54 9.47
N ALA A 95 14.20 -13.44 10.77
CA ALA A 95 13.29 -13.90 11.82
C ALA A 95 11.99 -13.08 11.84
N LEU A 96 12.11 -11.74 11.90
CA LEU A 96 10.96 -10.83 11.85
C LEU A 96 10.24 -10.88 10.50
N GLY A 97 10.93 -11.16 9.39
CA GLY A 97 10.34 -11.31 8.08
C GLY A 97 9.34 -12.48 8.00
N ARG A 98 9.59 -13.59 8.72
CA ARG A 98 8.64 -14.70 8.82
C ARG A 98 7.37 -14.29 9.59
N ILE A 99 7.53 -13.56 10.69
CA ILE A 99 6.41 -13.00 11.44
C ILE A 99 5.64 -12.01 10.56
N GLY A 100 6.35 -11.15 9.81
CA GLY A 100 5.76 -10.22 8.87
C GLY A 100 4.91 -10.90 7.78
N ALA A 101 5.34 -12.06 7.27
CA ALA A 101 4.55 -12.81 6.30
C ALA A 101 3.22 -13.33 6.90
N VAL A 102 3.23 -13.78 8.16
CA VAL A 102 2.00 -14.16 8.89
C VAL A 102 1.09 -12.94 9.10
N ILE A 103 1.65 -11.82 9.57
CA ILE A 103 0.89 -10.57 9.73
C ILE A 103 0.26 -10.13 8.41
N ALA A 104 1.00 -10.21 7.30
CA ALA A 104 0.47 -9.86 5.99
C ALA A 104 -0.71 -10.74 5.57
N SER A 105 -0.64 -12.05 5.82
CA SER A 105 -1.76 -12.96 5.56
C SER A 105 -3.01 -12.61 6.39
N VAL A 106 -2.80 -12.28 7.68
CA VAL A 106 -3.88 -11.82 8.57
C VAL A 106 -4.48 -10.51 8.05
N ILE A 107 -3.66 -9.56 7.58
CA ILE A 107 -4.13 -8.27 7.02
C ILE A 107 -5.00 -8.52 5.79
N VAL A 108 -4.62 -9.41 4.89
CA VAL A 108 -5.44 -9.73 3.70
C VAL A 108 -6.80 -10.25 4.12
N VAL A 109 -6.84 -11.26 4.98
CA VAL A 109 -8.10 -11.87 5.45
C VAL A 109 -8.97 -10.85 6.16
N LEU A 110 -8.40 -10.13 7.15
CA LEU A 110 -9.15 -9.12 7.90
C LEU A 110 -9.57 -7.94 7.02
N GLY A 111 -8.76 -7.55 6.03
CA GLY A 111 -9.10 -6.50 5.08
C GLY A 111 -10.34 -6.83 4.26
N LEU A 112 -10.45 -8.07 3.76
CA LEU A 112 -11.65 -8.55 3.06
C LEU A 112 -12.86 -8.59 3.99
N VAL A 113 -12.70 -9.10 5.22
CA VAL A 113 -13.78 -9.16 6.22
C VAL A 113 -14.24 -7.75 6.62
N VAL A 114 -13.31 -6.82 6.88
CA VAL A 114 -13.63 -5.41 7.21
C VAL A 114 -14.39 -4.77 6.05
N ALA A 115 -13.93 -4.94 4.81
CA ALA A 115 -14.59 -4.37 3.64
C ALA A 115 -16.04 -4.86 3.52
N THR A 116 -16.28 -6.19 3.63
CA THR A 116 -17.63 -6.75 3.54
C THR A 116 -18.52 -6.27 4.69
N LYS A 117 -18.04 -6.41 5.95
CA LYS A 117 -18.84 -6.02 7.13
C LYS A 117 -19.10 -4.52 7.19
N SER A 118 -18.13 -3.69 6.79
CA SER A 118 -18.34 -2.25 6.73
C SER A 118 -19.40 -1.86 5.69
N THR A 119 -19.42 -2.53 4.54
CA THR A 119 -20.47 -2.32 3.52
C THR A 119 -21.84 -2.73 4.04
N ALA A 120 -21.94 -3.81 4.82
CA ALA A 120 -23.20 -4.29 5.39
C ALA A 120 -23.85 -3.35 6.43
N VAL A 121 -23.06 -2.49 7.08
CA VAL A 121 -23.54 -1.56 8.13
C VAL A 121 -23.64 -0.11 7.67
N VAL A 122 -23.40 0.15 6.39
CA VAL A 122 -23.56 1.52 5.83
C VAL A 122 -25.04 1.88 5.77
N ILE A 123 -25.34 3.14 6.06
CA ILE A 123 -26.71 3.68 5.98
C ILE A 123 -27.16 3.63 4.51
N PRO A 124 -28.41 3.21 4.23
CA PRO A 124 -28.97 3.27 2.88
C PRO A 124 -28.76 4.64 2.25
N ASP A 125 -28.44 4.69 0.97
CA ASP A 125 -28.18 5.91 0.17
C ASP A 125 -26.90 6.70 0.51
N GLU A 126 -26.05 6.19 1.41
CA GLU A 126 -24.72 6.77 1.62
C GLU A 126 -23.83 6.49 0.41
N THR A 127 -23.07 7.50 -0.03
CA THR A 127 -22.09 7.36 -1.12
C THR A 127 -20.69 7.74 -0.65
N PHE A 128 -19.68 7.09 -1.22
CA PHE A 128 -18.27 7.39 -1.02
C PHE A 128 -17.73 8.08 -2.28
N GLY A 129 -17.80 9.42 -2.31
CA GLY A 129 -17.63 10.19 -3.53
C GLY A 129 -18.75 9.87 -4.52
N ALA A 130 -18.40 9.37 -5.71
CA ALA A 130 -19.37 8.97 -6.74
C ALA A 130 -19.72 7.47 -6.71
N LEU A 131 -19.25 6.71 -5.70
CA LEU A 131 -19.39 5.24 -5.63
C LEU A 131 -20.41 4.85 -4.56
N THR A 132 -21.24 3.85 -4.88
CA THR A 132 -22.07 3.17 -3.86
C THR A 132 -21.18 2.34 -2.90
N PRO A 133 -21.70 1.93 -1.72
CA PRO A 133 -20.96 1.10 -0.79
C PRO A 133 -20.45 -0.20 -1.41
N GLU A 134 -21.25 -0.86 -2.24
CA GLU A 134 -20.86 -2.09 -2.94
C GLU A 134 -19.75 -1.83 -3.96
N GLN A 135 -19.81 -0.72 -4.68
CA GLN A 135 -18.75 -0.32 -5.61
C GLN A 135 -17.46 0.02 -4.85
N PHE A 136 -17.54 0.73 -3.73
CA PHE A 136 -16.40 1.05 -2.90
C PHE A 136 -15.75 -0.20 -2.28
N MET A 137 -16.53 -1.25 -2.00
CA MET A 137 -16.01 -2.54 -1.53
C MET A 137 -15.00 -3.15 -2.52
N ALA A 138 -15.18 -2.96 -3.85
CA ALA A 138 -14.21 -3.40 -4.85
C ALA A 138 -12.82 -2.79 -4.63
N LEU A 139 -12.78 -1.50 -4.30
CA LEU A 139 -11.53 -0.78 -4.07
C LEU A 139 -10.80 -1.34 -2.84
N SER A 140 -11.55 -1.61 -1.77
CA SER A 140 -11.01 -2.20 -0.55
C SER A 140 -10.49 -3.62 -0.80
N TYR A 141 -11.20 -4.41 -1.59
CA TYR A 141 -10.78 -5.76 -1.99
C TYR A 141 -9.51 -5.71 -2.84
N ALA A 142 -9.46 -4.83 -3.85
CA ALA A 142 -8.29 -4.66 -4.69
C ALA A 142 -7.07 -4.23 -3.86
N THR A 143 -7.24 -3.35 -2.89
CA THR A 143 -6.18 -2.92 -1.97
C THR A 143 -5.63 -4.11 -1.19
N ALA A 144 -6.49 -4.91 -0.54
CA ALA A 144 -6.07 -6.07 0.25
C ALA A 144 -5.40 -7.16 -0.60
N LEU A 145 -5.98 -7.48 -1.75
CA LEU A 145 -5.45 -8.52 -2.65
C LEU A 145 -4.13 -8.09 -3.32
N THR A 146 -4.03 -6.85 -3.75
CA THR A 146 -2.80 -6.29 -4.34
C THR A 146 -1.68 -6.24 -3.31
N PHE A 147 -1.97 -5.82 -2.08
CA PHE A 147 -1.04 -5.91 -0.96
C PHE A 147 -0.51 -7.33 -0.79
N GLY A 148 -1.41 -8.32 -0.67
CA GLY A 148 -1.05 -9.73 -0.55
C GLY A 148 -0.21 -10.25 -1.71
N LEU A 149 -0.55 -9.87 -2.95
CA LEU A 149 0.19 -10.23 -4.15
C LEU A 149 1.63 -9.70 -4.13
N PHE A 150 1.81 -8.42 -3.82
CA PHE A 150 3.15 -7.82 -3.76
C PHE A 150 3.99 -8.40 -2.63
N VAL A 151 3.39 -8.67 -1.45
CA VAL A 151 4.09 -9.38 -0.37
C VAL A 151 4.48 -10.78 -0.82
N ALA A 152 3.59 -11.53 -1.45
CA ALA A 152 3.88 -12.88 -1.94
C ALA A 152 5.05 -12.88 -2.95
N ILE A 153 5.02 -11.97 -3.94
CA ILE A 153 6.13 -11.79 -4.90
C ILE A 153 7.42 -11.43 -4.14
N GLY A 154 7.36 -10.46 -3.24
CA GLY A 154 8.52 -10.03 -2.44
C GLY A 154 9.11 -11.17 -1.63
N VAL A 155 8.29 -12.00 -0.97
CA VAL A 155 8.73 -13.16 -0.19
C VAL A 155 9.26 -14.27 -1.08
N TRP A 156 8.63 -14.53 -2.22
CA TRP A 156 9.09 -15.52 -3.20
C TRP A 156 10.49 -15.19 -3.71
N TYR A 157 10.70 -13.92 -4.07
CA TYR A 157 11.98 -13.43 -4.56
C TYR A 157 12.91 -12.88 -3.45
N ARG A 158 12.75 -13.34 -2.19
CA ARG A 158 13.55 -12.83 -1.04
C ARG A 158 15.07 -12.97 -1.18
N ARG A 159 15.54 -13.86 -2.06
CA ARG A 159 16.97 -14.03 -2.39
C ARG A 159 17.46 -13.06 -3.48
N ARG A 160 16.55 -12.34 -4.13
CA ARG A 160 16.80 -11.33 -5.17
C ARG A 160 16.42 -9.94 -4.66
N PRO A 161 17.39 -9.20 -4.08
CA PRO A 161 17.12 -7.88 -3.49
C PRO A 161 16.57 -6.85 -4.48
N ASP A 162 16.91 -6.99 -5.76
CA ASP A 162 16.43 -6.15 -6.86
C ASP A 162 14.92 -6.26 -7.10
N ILE A 163 14.31 -7.40 -6.75
CA ILE A 163 12.86 -7.62 -6.82
C ILE A 163 12.23 -7.44 -5.44
N HIS A 164 12.82 -8.07 -4.42
CA HIS A 164 12.26 -8.10 -3.07
C HIS A 164 11.98 -6.70 -2.50
N LYS A 165 12.97 -5.79 -2.58
CA LYS A 165 12.86 -4.44 -2.00
C LYS A 165 11.72 -3.62 -2.61
N PRO A 166 11.65 -3.45 -3.95
CA PRO A 166 10.55 -2.69 -4.55
C PRO A 166 9.19 -3.34 -4.31
N MET A 167 9.06 -4.69 -4.37
CA MET A 167 7.78 -5.36 -4.13
C MET A 167 7.27 -5.15 -2.70
N MET A 168 8.14 -5.28 -1.69
CA MET A 168 7.76 -5.03 -0.30
C MET A 168 7.39 -3.56 -0.05
N PHE A 169 8.08 -2.62 -0.69
CA PHE A 169 7.75 -1.21 -0.61
C PHE A 169 6.41 -0.90 -1.28
N LEU A 170 6.19 -1.40 -2.50
CA LEU A 170 4.95 -1.21 -3.25
C LEU A 170 3.74 -1.89 -2.56
N ALA A 171 3.96 -3.01 -1.86
CA ALA A 171 2.94 -3.60 -1.00
C ALA A 171 2.48 -2.59 0.06
N THR A 172 3.41 -1.97 0.78
CA THR A 172 3.09 -0.97 1.81
C THR A 172 2.47 0.29 1.20
N LEU A 173 2.98 0.75 0.07
CA LEU A 173 2.43 1.88 -0.67
C LEU A 173 0.97 1.62 -1.08
N GLY A 174 0.66 0.41 -1.55
CA GLY A 174 -0.68 0.00 -1.94
C GLY A 174 -1.73 0.05 -0.83
N LEU A 175 -1.32 0.17 0.44
CA LEU A 175 -2.24 0.34 1.58
C LEU A 175 -2.59 1.82 1.87
N LEU A 176 -1.88 2.78 1.26
CA LEU A 176 -2.09 4.21 1.52
C LEU A 176 -3.43 4.80 1.03
N PRO A 177 -4.10 4.29 -0.01
CA PRO A 177 -5.30 4.93 -0.55
C PRO A 177 -6.34 5.26 0.52
N ALA A 178 -6.59 4.34 1.45
CA ALA A 178 -7.55 4.53 2.53
C ALA A 178 -7.17 5.68 3.50
N ALA A 179 -5.88 5.93 3.71
CA ALA A 179 -5.39 7.05 4.50
C ALA A 179 -5.47 8.36 3.73
N MET A 180 -5.05 8.34 2.46
CA MET A 180 -5.00 9.53 1.60
C MET A 180 -6.38 10.08 1.31
N ASP A 181 -7.39 9.22 1.12
CA ASP A 181 -8.78 9.62 0.90
C ASP A 181 -9.41 10.33 2.12
N ARG A 182 -8.86 10.10 3.31
CA ARG A 182 -9.27 10.77 4.56
C ARG A 182 -8.61 12.12 4.83
N ILE A 183 -7.67 12.53 3.97
CA ILE A 183 -7.03 13.84 4.02
C ILE A 183 -7.76 14.77 3.04
N ASP A 184 -8.69 15.58 3.55
CA ASP A 184 -9.58 16.41 2.73
C ASP A 184 -8.81 17.27 1.71
N ALA A 185 -7.73 17.93 2.14
CA ALA A 185 -6.89 18.74 1.25
C ALA A 185 -6.33 17.96 0.06
N VAL A 186 -5.98 16.66 0.26
CA VAL A 186 -5.49 15.80 -0.83
C VAL A 186 -6.65 15.38 -1.73
N ARG A 187 -7.76 14.95 -1.14
CA ARG A 187 -8.95 14.53 -1.89
C ARG A 187 -9.49 15.67 -2.77
N GLU A 188 -9.63 16.87 -2.24
CA GLU A 188 -10.15 18.03 -2.95
C GLU A 188 -9.26 18.46 -4.12
N LEU A 189 -7.94 18.26 -4.02
CA LEU A 189 -6.98 18.65 -5.04
C LEU A 189 -7.27 17.99 -6.41
N TYR A 190 -7.75 16.74 -6.41
CA TYR A 190 -7.93 15.98 -7.66
C TYR A 190 -9.33 15.38 -7.87
N SER A 191 -10.24 15.44 -6.87
CA SER A 191 -11.57 14.83 -6.95
C SER A 191 -12.42 15.37 -8.10
N LYS A 192 -12.18 16.61 -8.56
CA LYS A 192 -12.88 17.25 -9.68
C LYS A 192 -12.18 17.05 -11.03
N THR A 193 -11.08 16.29 -11.09
CA THR A 193 -10.32 16.06 -12.32
C THR A 193 -10.76 14.76 -13.00
N PHE A 194 -10.49 14.63 -14.31
CA PHE A 194 -10.71 13.37 -15.04
C PHE A 194 -9.86 12.21 -14.48
N LEU A 195 -8.76 12.52 -13.79
CA LEU A 195 -7.90 11.52 -13.16
C LEU A 195 -8.63 10.75 -12.06
N TYR A 196 -9.58 11.40 -11.37
CA TYR A 196 -10.41 10.76 -10.37
C TYR A 196 -11.35 9.71 -10.99
N SER A 197 -11.88 9.94 -12.19
CA SER A 197 -12.73 8.95 -12.88
C SER A 197 -11.97 7.69 -13.29
N ILE A 198 -10.64 7.78 -13.50
CA ILE A 198 -9.81 6.64 -13.90
C ILE A 198 -9.29 5.87 -12.68
N TRP A 199 -8.77 6.57 -11.67
CA TRP A 199 -8.08 5.95 -10.52
C TRP A 199 -8.76 6.20 -9.17
N GLY A 200 -9.79 7.05 -9.10
CA GLY A 200 -10.50 7.34 -7.85
C GLY A 200 -9.56 7.70 -6.70
N PRO A 201 -9.82 7.19 -5.49
CA PRO A 201 -8.98 7.43 -4.30
C PRO A 201 -7.54 6.94 -4.43
N PHE A 202 -7.23 6.10 -5.41
CA PHE A 202 -5.88 5.55 -5.61
C PHE A 202 -4.88 6.56 -6.19
N PHE A 203 -5.38 7.61 -6.87
CA PHE A 203 -4.53 8.50 -7.67
C PHE A 203 -3.40 9.15 -6.84
N SER A 204 -3.69 9.67 -5.65
CA SER A 204 -2.69 10.28 -4.77
C SER A 204 -1.56 9.32 -4.40
N THR A 205 -1.91 8.06 -4.14
CA THR A 205 -0.93 6.99 -3.84
C THR A 205 -0.05 6.68 -5.04
N LEU A 206 -0.61 6.69 -6.25
CA LEU A 206 0.14 6.48 -7.48
C LEU A 206 1.12 7.64 -7.73
N VAL A 207 0.73 8.87 -7.45
CA VAL A 207 1.62 10.05 -7.52
C VAL A 207 2.78 9.90 -6.53
N ILE A 208 2.51 9.51 -5.28
CA ILE A 208 3.56 9.25 -4.28
C ILE A 208 4.52 8.17 -4.78
N GLY A 209 3.97 7.08 -5.34
CA GLY A 209 4.77 6.00 -5.93
C GLY A 209 5.66 6.46 -7.07
N ALA A 210 5.15 7.30 -7.95
CA ALA A 210 5.93 7.89 -9.06
C ALA A 210 7.04 8.82 -8.55
N LEU A 211 6.77 9.66 -7.55
CA LEU A 211 7.77 10.52 -6.95
C LEU A 211 8.88 9.71 -6.26
N VAL A 212 8.53 8.66 -5.53
CA VAL A 212 9.50 7.75 -4.90
C VAL A 212 10.32 7.02 -5.96
N PHE A 213 9.70 6.56 -7.04
CA PHE A 213 10.39 5.92 -8.16
C PHE A 213 11.41 6.86 -8.82
N ILE A 214 11.01 8.09 -9.13
CA ILE A 214 11.91 9.10 -9.69
C ILE A 214 13.07 9.36 -8.73
N LEU A 215 12.78 9.54 -7.45
CA LEU A 215 13.80 9.84 -6.43
C LEU A 215 14.81 8.69 -6.31
N ILE A 216 14.37 7.43 -6.28
CA ILE A 216 15.30 6.30 -6.19
C ILE A 216 16.15 6.16 -7.46
N CYS A 217 15.58 6.41 -8.66
CA CYS A 217 16.33 6.40 -9.91
C CYS A 217 17.40 7.52 -9.95
N VAL A 218 17.05 8.71 -9.50
CA VAL A 218 17.99 9.85 -9.41
C VAL A 218 19.11 9.58 -8.41
N LEU A 219 18.78 9.10 -7.21
CA LEU A 219 19.77 8.80 -6.17
C LEU A 219 20.69 7.64 -6.55
N SER A 220 20.14 6.59 -7.15
CA SER A 220 20.91 5.41 -7.56
C SER A 220 21.64 5.59 -8.90
N ARG A 221 21.28 6.61 -9.69
CA ARG A 221 21.68 6.79 -11.10
C ARG A 221 21.43 5.56 -11.98
N ARG A 222 20.40 4.79 -11.64
CA ARG A 222 20.00 3.57 -12.36
C ARG A 222 18.49 3.52 -12.46
N PHE A 223 17.99 3.04 -13.57
CA PHE A 223 16.57 2.73 -13.75
C PHE A 223 16.23 1.45 -12.99
N ASP A 224 15.35 1.55 -11.99
CA ASP A 224 14.88 0.38 -11.25
C ASP A 224 13.70 -0.25 -12.00
N ARG A 225 14.02 -1.21 -12.87
CA ARG A 225 13.03 -1.89 -13.72
C ARG A 225 11.94 -2.60 -12.93
N TRP A 226 12.30 -3.19 -11.78
CA TRP A 226 11.33 -3.95 -11.00
C TRP A 226 10.38 -3.03 -10.23
N PHE A 227 10.88 -1.89 -9.78
CA PHE A 227 10.01 -0.84 -9.24
C PHE A 227 9.08 -0.30 -10.32
N ALA A 228 9.59 -0.02 -11.52
CA ALA A 228 8.78 0.46 -12.64
C ALA A 228 7.68 -0.54 -13.01
N ILE A 229 8.01 -1.84 -13.16
CA ILE A 229 7.03 -2.90 -13.46
C ILE A 229 5.96 -2.97 -12.35
N GLY A 230 6.37 -3.00 -11.09
CA GLY A 230 5.42 -3.06 -9.98
C GLY A 230 4.53 -1.83 -9.88
N LEU A 231 5.08 -0.64 -10.06
CA LEU A 231 4.31 0.60 -10.05
C LEU A 231 3.33 0.67 -11.23
N SER A 232 3.77 0.30 -12.45
CA SER A 232 2.89 0.21 -13.62
C SER A 232 1.78 -0.80 -13.42
N SER A 233 2.07 -1.93 -12.76
CA SER A 233 1.04 -2.91 -12.37
C SER A 233 0.02 -2.31 -11.41
N LEU A 234 0.43 -1.48 -10.42
CA LEU A 234 -0.50 -0.76 -9.54
C LEU A 234 -1.39 0.20 -10.33
N PHE A 235 -0.83 1.00 -11.24
CA PHE A 235 -1.61 1.89 -12.11
C PHE A 235 -2.69 1.11 -12.87
N LEU A 236 -2.32 -0.01 -13.47
CA LEU A 236 -3.24 -0.84 -14.24
C LEU A 236 -4.31 -1.49 -13.35
N ILE A 237 -3.90 -2.13 -12.25
CA ILE A 237 -4.84 -2.80 -11.33
C ILE A 237 -5.88 -1.79 -10.81
N TYR A 238 -5.45 -0.61 -10.41
CA TYR A 238 -6.37 0.38 -9.85
C TYR A 238 -7.30 0.99 -10.90
N ALA A 239 -6.81 1.24 -12.13
CA ALA A 239 -7.65 1.67 -13.23
C ALA A 239 -8.71 0.61 -13.58
N VAL A 240 -8.29 -0.66 -13.70
CA VAL A 240 -9.21 -1.78 -13.97
C VAL A 240 -10.21 -1.95 -12.83
N THR A 241 -9.77 -1.80 -11.57
CA THR A 241 -10.67 -1.91 -10.40
C THR A 241 -11.76 -0.85 -10.43
N MET A 242 -11.43 0.40 -10.76
CA MET A 242 -12.42 1.47 -10.86
C MET A 242 -13.50 1.17 -11.90
N GLN A 243 -13.11 0.66 -13.06
CA GLN A 243 -14.06 0.27 -14.11
C GLN A 243 -14.87 -0.96 -13.71
N PHE A 244 -14.20 -1.98 -13.13
CA PHE A 244 -14.86 -3.21 -12.69
C PHE A 244 -15.87 -2.95 -11.56
N ALA A 245 -15.57 -2.05 -10.63
CA ALA A 245 -16.44 -1.70 -9.51
C ALA A 245 -17.83 -1.22 -9.96
N THR A 246 -17.93 -0.59 -11.13
CA THR A 246 -19.20 -0.05 -11.66
C THR A 246 -20.00 -1.07 -12.46
N THR A 247 -19.46 -2.27 -12.71
CA THR A 247 -20.17 -3.30 -13.48
C THR A 247 -21.31 -3.96 -12.67
N SER A 248 -22.37 -4.35 -13.35
CA SER A 248 -23.48 -5.09 -12.74
C SER A 248 -23.04 -6.43 -12.13
N VAL A 249 -22.02 -7.05 -12.73
CA VAL A 249 -21.44 -8.32 -12.24
C VAL A 249 -20.84 -8.15 -10.85
N TRP A 250 -20.00 -7.09 -10.66
CA TRP A 250 -19.44 -6.79 -9.35
C TRP A 250 -20.52 -6.44 -8.32
N VAL A 251 -21.43 -5.53 -8.67
CA VAL A 251 -22.49 -5.10 -7.75
C VAL A 251 -23.37 -6.26 -7.30
N TRP A 252 -23.73 -7.17 -8.22
CA TRP A 252 -24.46 -8.39 -7.88
C TRP A 252 -23.66 -9.27 -6.89
N PHE A 253 -22.39 -9.51 -7.18
CA PHE A 253 -21.51 -10.31 -6.32
C PHE A 253 -21.34 -9.67 -4.94
N ALA A 254 -21.15 -8.36 -4.88
CA ALA A 254 -21.01 -7.60 -3.63
C ALA A 254 -22.28 -7.74 -2.77
N LYS A 255 -23.47 -7.55 -3.35
CA LYS A 255 -24.75 -7.74 -2.66
C LYS A 255 -24.90 -9.17 -2.11
N LEU A 256 -24.50 -10.19 -2.88
CA LEU A 256 -24.53 -11.58 -2.43
C LEU A 256 -23.63 -11.82 -1.20
N LEU A 257 -22.44 -11.18 -1.16
CA LEU A 257 -21.53 -11.27 -0.01
C LEU A 257 -22.09 -10.55 1.22
N VAL A 258 -22.64 -9.37 1.03
CA VAL A 258 -23.20 -8.54 2.11
C VAL A 258 -24.42 -9.20 2.77
N HIS A 259 -25.28 -9.85 2.00
CA HIS A 259 -26.45 -10.56 2.55
C HIS A 259 -26.11 -11.81 3.38
N ARG A 260 -24.89 -12.31 3.31
CA ARG A 260 -24.44 -13.50 4.06
C ARG A 260 -23.76 -13.21 5.38
N VAL A 261 -23.57 -11.96 5.73
CA VAL A 261 -22.76 -11.47 6.86
C VAL A 261 -23.57 -10.64 7.83
#